data_cebe45d70a53741b1b4c0bfab625f36b
#
_entry.id   cebe45d70a53741b1b4c0bfab625f36b
#
_cell.length_a   1.000
_cell.length_b   1.000
_cell.length_c   1.000
_cell.angle_alpha   90.00
_cell.angle_beta   90.00
_cell.angle_gamma   90.00
#
_symmetry.space_group_name_H-M   'P 1'
#
loop_
_entity.id
_entity.type
_entity.pdbx_description
1 polymer ?
#
loop_
_entity_poly.entity_id
_entity_poly.type
_entity_poly.pdbx_seq_one_letter_code
_entity_poly.pdbx_strand_id
1 'polypeptide(L)'
;MPSHPKTTATLMTQRKAKMSLLGPAFIAAIGYIDPGNFATNIQAGASYGYQLLWVVVWANIMAMLIQLLSAKLGIATGKNLAEHIRDRFPKPLVWFYWVQAEIIAMATDIAEFIGAALGFKLLFGISLLEGAMITGVATFLILMLQRRGPKPLEWLIGLMLLFVAGAYIAELFFSQPDPRGLLIGMAVPKLPDTNALYLAAGVLGATIMPHVIYLHSALTQRGDVENKAQRYASTKLDVAIAMTIAGFVNLAMMATAAAVFHFNGHTGISELDQAYMTLKPLLGSAATVVFGLSLVVAGLSSTVVGTLAGQVVMQGFVHFSIPLWLRRAITMLPSFIVILAGMDATKILVLSQVVLSFGIALALIPLLMFTNRTEIMGDLVNTRWIKIAAWGIILIVVCLNLGLLFGDFFGLT
;
A
#
# COMPACT_ATOMS: atom_id res chain seq x y z
N MET A 1 43.77 26.59 24.07
CA MET A 1 42.48 26.03 24.47
C MET A 1 42.36 24.62 23.92
N PRO A 2 42.32 23.58 24.75
CA PRO A 2 42.25 22.21 24.29
C PRO A 2 40.81 21.87 23.88
N SER A 3 40.67 21.28 22.68
CA SER A 3 39.44 20.73 22.15
C SER A 3 39.01 19.50 22.98
N HIS A 4 37.85 19.60 23.61
CA HIS A 4 37.23 18.43 24.29
C HIS A 4 36.88 17.34 23.27
N PRO A 5 37.28 16.08 23.46
CA PRO A 5 36.83 14.99 22.60
C PRO A 5 35.35 14.74 22.85
N LYS A 6 34.55 14.76 21.79
CA LYS A 6 33.15 14.32 21.86
C LYS A 6 33.10 12.88 22.36
N THR A 7 32.52 12.67 23.51
CA THR A 7 32.47 11.40 24.23
C THR A 7 31.75 10.35 23.37
N THR A 8 32.27 9.12 23.38
CA THR A 8 31.73 7.95 22.65
C THR A 8 30.21 7.71 22.94
N ALA A 9 29.77 8.14 24.13
CA ALA A 9 28.35 8.15 24.51
C ALA A 9 27.48 9.03 23.61
N THR A 10 27.97 10.21 23.19
CA THR A 10 27.24 11.13 22.31
C THR A 10 27.10 10.55 20.91
N LEU A 11 28.12 9.83 20.41
CA LEU A 11 28.08 9.17 19.10
C LEU A 11 27.16 7.94 19.11
N MET A 12 27.13 7.19 20.22
CA MET A 12 26.20 6.06 20.40
C MET A 12 24.74 6.51 20.54
N THR A 13 24.49 7.63 21.21
CA THR A 13 23.16 8.21 21.34
C THR A 13 22.65 8.76 20.01
N GLN A 14 23.51 9.39 19.21
CA GLN A 14 23.17 9.84 17.85
C GLN A 14 22.95 8.67 16.88
N ARG A 15 23.70 7.55 17.03
CA ARG A 15 23.52 6.34 16.24
C ARG A 15 22.24 5.58 16.61
N LYS A 16 21.88 5.53 17.90
CA LYS A 16 20.59 4.98 18.36
C LYS A 16 19.40 5.83 17.92
N ALA A 17 19.51 7.15 17.95
CA ALA A 17 18.48 8.05 17.43
C ALA A 17 18.27 7.88 15.91
N LYS A 18 19.36 7.68 15.12
CA LYS A 18 19.25 7.40 13.68
C LYS A 18 18.57 6.07 13.37
N MET A 19 18.81 5.01 14.15
CA MET A 19 18.16 3.71 13.93
C MET A 19 16.69 3.65 14.39
N SER A 20 16.24 4.54 15.28
CA SER A 20 14.82 4.60 15.70
C SER A 20 13.91 5.35 14.70
N LEU A 21 14.47 5.94 13.66
CA LEU A 21 13.75 6.75 12.67
C LEU A 21 13.36 5.96 11.40
N LEU A 22 13.75 4.68 11.29
CA LEU A 22 13.44 3.80 10.14
C LEU A 22 12.12 3.02 10.30
N GLY A 23 11.24 3.42 11.20
CA GLY A 23 10.02 2.65 11.50
C GLY A 23 8.76 3.06 10.73
N PRO A 24 8.31 4.32 10.79
CA PRO A 24 6.99 4.71 10.30
C PRO A 24 6.79 4.49 8.80
N ALA A 25 7.79 4.78 7.97
CA ALA A 25 7.66 4.61 6.53
C ALA A 25 7.71 3.14 6.11
N PHE A 26 8.39 2.26 6.83
CA PHE A 26 8.36 0.83 6.58
C PHE A 26 6.99 0.23 6.88
N ILE A 27 6.31 0.67 7.95
CA ILE A 27 4.92 0.28 8.22
C ILE A 27 4.01 0.74 7.07
N ALA A 28 4.18 1.99 6.61
CA ALA A 28 3.42 2.50 5.48
C ALA A 28 3.70 1.68 4.21
N ALA A 29 4.98 1.35 3.93
CA ALA A 29 5.39 0.67 2.71
C ALA A 29 4.82 -0.75 2.56
N ILE A 30 4.55 -1.47 3.66
CA ILE A 30 3.93 -2.80 3.58
C ILE A 30 2.52 -2.74 2.99
N GLY A 31 1.78 -1.64 3.22
CA GLY A 31 0.51 -1.41 2.58
C GLY A 31 0.61 -1.35 1.05
N TYR A 32 1.78 -1.08 0.51
CA TYR A 32 2.05 -1.03 -0.93
C TYR A 32 2.49 -2.38 -1.53
N ILE A 33 2.50 -3.44 -0.73
CA ILE A 33 2.81 -4.83 -1.12
C ILE A 33 1.75 -5.74 -0.50
N ASP A 34 0.50 -5.52 -0.85
CA ASP A 34 -0.64 -6.28 -0.39
C ASP A 34 -1.10 -7.30 -1.46
N PRO A 35 -2.01 -8.22 -1.13
CA PRO A 35 -2.57 -9.15 -2.10
C PRO A 35 -3.30 -8.49 -3.27
N GLY A 36 -3.81 -7.27 -3.10
CA GLY A 36 -4.38 -6.48 -4.19
C GLY A 36 -3.34 -6.11 -5.24
N ASN A 37 -2.13 -5.74 -4.80
CA ASN A 37 -0.99 -5.53 -5.70
C ASN A 37 -0.60 -6.84 -6.43
N PHE A 38 -0.62 -8.00 -5.74
CA PHE A 38 -0.40 -9.29 -6.40
C PHE A 38 -1.40 -9.51 -7.53
N ALA A 39 -2.71 -9.38 -7.24
CA ALA A 39 -3.75 -9.61 -8.23
C ALA A 39 -3.64 -8.67 -9.43
N THR A 40 -3.51 -7.36 -9.19
CA THR A 40 -3.47 -6.36 -10.25
C THR A 40 -2.20 -6.43 -11.08
N ASN A 41 -1.01 -6.58 -10.46
CA ASN A 41 0.25 -6.66 -11.18
C ASN A 41 0.39 -7.96 -11.99
N ILE A 42 -0.06 -9.09 -11.43
CA ILE A 42 0.00 -10.39 -12.13
C ILE A 42 -0.97 -10.39 -13.30
N GLN A 43 -2.20 -9.93 -13.12
CA GLN A 43 -3.17 -9.86 -14.20
C GLN A 43 -2.72 -8.89 -15.29
N ALA A 44 -2.20 -7.71 -14.92
CA ALA A 44 -1.67 -6.73 -15.87
C ALA A 44 -0.47 -7.27 -16.65
N GLY A 45 0.49 -7.93 -15.97
CA GLY A 45 1.65 -8.55 -16.60
C GLY A 45 1.27 -9.69 -17.52
N ALA A 46 0.37 -10.58 -17.11
CA ALA A 46 -0.10 -11.70 -17.92
C ALA A 46 -0.87 -11.23 -19.16
N SER A 47 -1.79 -10.26 -19.02
CA SER A 47 -2.62 -9.80 -20.13
C SER A 47 -1.87 -8.87 -21.10
N TYR A 48 -1.05 -7.96 -20.59
CA TYR A 48 -0.45 -6.88 -21.39
C TYR A 48 1.09 -6.90 -21.47
N GLY A 49 1.73 -7.92 -20.91
CA GLY A 49 3.19 -7.99 -20.89
C GLY A 49 3.80 -6.80 -20.16
N TYR A 50 4.75 -6.12 -20.77
CA TYR A 50 5.42 -4.96 -20.18
C TYR A 50 4.68 -3.63 -20.41
N GLN A 51 3.53 -3.62 -21.10
CA GLN A 51 2.89 -2.37 -21.55
C GLN A 51 2.37 -1.49 -20.39
N LEU A 52 2.08 -2.06 -19.20
CA LEU A 52 1.57 -1.34 -18.05
C LEU A 52 2.62 -1.07 -16.95
N LEU A 53 3.90 -1.42 -17.16
CA LEU A 53 4.98 -1.16 -16.19
C LEU A 53 5.13 0.33 -15.85
N TRP A 54 4.89 1.23 -16.80
CA TRP A 54 4.92 2.67 -16.57
C TRP A 54 3.92 3.11 -15.50
N VAL A 55 2.77 2.43 -15.39
CA VAL A 55 1.76 2.71 -14.35
C VAL A 55 2.36 2.46 -12.97
N VAL A 56 3.05 1.33 -12.79
CA VAL A 56 3.71 0.98 -11.51
C VAL A 56 4.77 2.04 -11.15
N VAL A 57 5.60 2.45 -12.12
CA VAL A 57 6.62 3.48 -11.90
C VAL A 57 6.01 4.80 -11.44
N TRP A 58 5.02 5.30 -12.19
CA TRP A 58 4.38 6.58 -11.88
C TRP A 58 3.56 6.51 -10.59
N ALA A 59 2.82 5.41 -10.37
CA ALA A 59 2.09 5.19 -9.11
C ALA A 59 3.03 5.23 -7.90
N ASN A 60 4.20 4.61 -8.00
CA ASN A 60 5.19 4.61 -6.92
C ASN A 60 5.80 6.01 -6.67
N ILE A 61 6.12 6.76 -7.73
CA ILE A 61 6.60 8.15 -7.62
C ILE A 61 5.54 9.04 -6.96
N MET A 62 4.28 8.91 -7.40
CA MET A 62 3.16 9.63 -6.81
C MET A 62 2.98 9.25 -5.33
N ALA A 63 3.05 7.96 -5.01
CA ALA A 63 2.94 7.45 -3.65
C ALA A 63 4.05 8.00 -2.74
N MET A 64 5.30 8.07 -3.21
CA MET A 64 6.41 8.69 -2.46
C MET A 64 6.09 10.13 -2.09
N LEU A 65 5.62 10.94 -3.04
CA LEU A 65 5.27 12.34 -2.77
C LEU A 65 4.13 12.44 -1.75
N ILE A 66 3.09 11.63 -1.91
CA ILE A 66 1.93 11.61 -1.01
C ILE A 66 2.34 11.22 0.40
N GLN A 67 3.18 10.18 0.56
CA GLN A 67 3.66 9.75 1.87
C GLN A 67 4.56 10.80 2.53
N LEU A 68 5.36 11.52 1.76
CA LEU A 68 6.13 12.66 2.27
C LEU A 68 5.23 13.80 2.77
N LEU A 69 4.14 14.10 2.07
CA LEU A 69 3.15 15.11 2.49
C LEU A 69 2.40 14.67 3.75
N SER A 70 2.01 13.41 3.81
CA SER A 70 1.32 12.81 4.96
C SER A 70 2.20 12.86 6.22
N ALA A 71 3.42 12.37 6.14
CA ALA A 71 4.37 12.41 7.24
C ALA A 71 4.71 13.84 7.66
N LYS A 72 4.87 14.76 6.70
CA LYS A 72 5.13 16.17 6.93
C LYS A 72 4.02 16.83 7.73
N LEU A 73 2.74 16.51 7.43
CA LEU A 73 1.59 17.02 8.18
C LEU A 73 1.68 16.60 9.65
N GLY A 74 1.89 15.31 9.93
CA GLY A 74 2.02 14.80 11.30
C GLY A 74 3.18 15.44 12.06
N ILE A 75 4.35 15.55 11.45
CA ILE A 75 5.56 16.16 12.05
C ILE A 75 5.35 17.65 12.34
N ALA A 76 4.80 18.40 11.39
CA ALA A 76 4.65 19.85 11.51
C ALA A 76 3.64 20.24 12.57
N THR A 77 2.54 19.48 12.70
CA THR A 77 1.36 19.90 13.45
C THR A 77 1.12 19.09 14.73
N GLY A 78 1.68 17.90 14.85
CA GLY A 78 1.36 16.96 15.93
C GLY A 78 -0.05 16.37 15.83
N LYS A 79 -0.76 16.56 14.70
CA LYS A 79 -2.09 16.03 14.41
C LYS A 79 -2.09 15.27 13.10
N ASN A 80 -2.89 14.19 13.02
CA ASN A 80 -3.06 13.43 11.79
C ASN A 80 -4.10 14.08 10.86
N LEU A 81 -4.21 13.55 9.63
CA LEU A 81 -5.09 14.09 8.61
C LEU A 81 -6.58 14.06 9.03
N ALA A 82 -7.03 12.98 9.67
CA ALA A 82 -8.42 12.85 10.12
C ALA A 82 -8.78 13.88 11.20
N GLU A 83 -7.87 14.12 12.16
CA GLU A 83 -8.03 15.16 13.18
C GLU A 83 -8.09 16.56 12.55
N HIS A 84 -7.26 16.84 11.53
CA HIS A 84 -7.30 18.11 10.82
C HIS A 84 -8.62 18.33 10.08
N ILE A 85 -9.17 17.29 9.43
CA ILE A 85 -10.48 17.37 8.77
C ILE A 85 -11.57 17.64 9.80
N ARG A 86 -11.61 16.86 10.88
CA ARG A 86 -12.59 17.01 11.96
C ARG A 86 -12.59 18.43 12.57
N ASP A 87 -11.38 18.96 12.83
CA ASP A 87 -11.25 20.24 13.53
C ASP A 87 -11.54 21.46 12.64
N ARG A 88 -11.53 21.32 11.31
CA ARG A 88 -11.60 22.45 10.37
C ARG A 88 -12.75 22.41 9.38
N PHE A 89 -13.37 21.25 9.17
CA PHE A 89 -14.48 21.14 8.23
C PHE A 89 -15.83 21.17 8.94
N PRO A 90 -16.92 21.59 8.30
CA PRO A 90 -18.26 21.52 8.85
C PRO A 90 -18.68 20.06 9.10
N LYS A 91 -19.48 19.83 10.14
CA LYS A 91 -19.90 18.50 10.60
C LYS A 91 -20.40 17.56 9.47
N PRO A 92 -21.28 18.00 8.54
CA PRO A 92 -21.72 17.10 7.46
C PRO A 92 -20.56 16.59 6.59
N LEU A 93 -19.59 17.46 6.28
CA LEU A 93 -18.42 17.10 5.49
C LEU A 93 -17.48 16.16 6.26
N VAL A 94 -17.34 16.35 7.59
CA VAL A 94 -16.59 15.42 8.45
C VAL A 94 -17.21 14.02 8.40
N TRP A 95 -18.54 13.90 8.50
CA TRP A 95 -19.25 12.63 8.38
C TRP A 95 -19.07 11.99 7.01
N PHE A 96 -19.14 12.77 5.93
CA PHE A 96 -18.86 12.28 4.58
C PHE A 96 -17.45 11.69 4.48
N TYR A 97 -16.43 12.43 4.96
CA TYR A 97 -15.03 11.95 4.94
C TYR A 97 -14.82 10.73 5.82
N TRP A 98 -15.49 10.64 6.96
CA TRP A 98 -15.41 9.47 7.83
C TRP A 98 -16.02 8.23 7.16
N VAL A 99 -17.24 8.33 6.66
CA VAL A 99 -17.95 7.21 6.03
C VAL A 99 -17.17 6.68 4.83
N GLN A 100 -16.71 7.57 3.95
CA GLN A 100 -15.92 7.13 2.79
C GLN A 100 -14.58 6.49 3.22
N ALA A 101 -13.91 7.01 4.25
CA ALA A 101 -12.66 6.44 4.75
C ALA A 101 -12.88 5.04 5.38
N GLU A 102 -14.01 4.81 6.06
CA GLU A 102 -14.39 3.49 6.57
C GLU A 102 -14.73 2.52 5.43
N ILE A 103 -15.45 2.95 4.38
CA ILE A 103 -15.71 2.12 3.20
C ILE A 103 -14.39 1.69 2.54
N ILE A 104 -13.46 2.62 2.37
CA ILE A 104 -12.13 2.34 1.82
C ILE A 104 -11.35 1.36 2.71
N ALA A 105 -11.36 1.57 4.04
CA ALA A 105 -10.71 0.65 4.98
C ALA A 105 -11.31 -0.76 4.92
N MET A 106 -12.65 -0.88 4.81
CA MET A 106 -13.32 -2.17 4.66
C MET A 106 -12.98 -2.86 3.34
N ALA A 107 -12.95 -2.11 2.22
CA ALA A 107 -12.55 -2.65 0.92
C ALA A 107 -11.11 -3.17 0.93
N THR A 108 -10.21 -2.47 1.61
CA THR A 108 -8.83 -2.91 1.82
C THR A 108 -8.78 -4.17 2.67
N ASP A 109 -9.47 -4.20 3.81
CA ASP A 109 -9.50 -5.35 4.71
C ASP A 109 -10.04 -6.62 4.01
N ILE A 110 -11.02 -6.48 3.10
CA ILE A 110 -11.52 -7.58 2.28
C ILE A 110 -10.39 -8.15 1.42
N ALA A 111 -9.67 -7.30 0.70
CA ALA A 111 -8.59 -7.73 -0.17
C ALA A 111 -7.46 -8.42 0.60
N GLU A 112 -7.00 -7.80 1.67
CA GLU A 112 -5.90 -8.30 2.50
C GLU A 112 -6.23 -9.65 3.13
N PHE A 113 -7.45 -9.78 3.66
CA PHE A 113 -7.92 -10.99 4.32
C PHE A 113 -8.12 -12.15 3.34
N ILE A 114 -8.82 -11.88 2.21
CA ILE A 114 -9.04 -12.89 1.16
C ILE A 114 -7.72 -13.32 0.54
N GLY A 115 -6.80 -12.37 0.32
CA GLY A 115 -5.49 -12.68 -0.25
C GLY A 115 -4.63 -13.58 0.63
N ALA A 116 -4.59 -13.34 1.95
CA ALA A 116 -3.91 -14.22 2.89
C ALA A 116 -4.57 -15.61 2.94
N ALA A 117 -5.90 -15.67 2.96
CA ALA A 117 -6.67 -16.92 2.93
C ALA A 117 -6.41 -17.71 1.65
N LEU A 118 -6.31 -17.02 0.51
CA LEU A 118 -5.97 -17.63 -0.77
C LEU A 118 -4.54 -18.18 -0.75
N GLY A 119 -3.58 -17.44 -0.19
CA GLY A 119 -2.20 -17.93 -0.02
C GLY A 119 -2.14 -19.23 0.80
N PHE A 120 -2.90 -19.35 1.90
CA PHE A 120 -3.01 -20.60 2.67
C PHE A 120 -3.66 -21.72 1.85
N LYS A 121 -4.74 -21.43 1.12
CA LYS A 121 -5.38 -22.38 0.20
C LYS A 121 -4.36 -22.92 -0.81
N LEU A 122 -3.60 -22.07 -1.46
CA LEU A 122 -2.63 -22.44 -2.50
C LEU A 122 -1.48 -23.28 -1.96
N LEU A 123 -0.96 -22.94 -0.78
CA LEU A 123 0.17 -23.66 -0.17
C LEU A 123 -0.20 -25.03 0.37
N PHE A 124 -1.36 -25.14 1.03
CA PHE A 124 -1.73 -26.33 1.79
C PHE A 124 -2.85 -27.15 1.13
N GLY A 125 -3.43 -26.69 0.01
CA GLY A 125 -4.52 -27.36 -0.69
C GLY A 125 -5.84 -27.41 0.11
N ILE A 126 -5.99 -26.51 1.09
CA ILE A 126 -7.19 -26.38 1.94
C ILE A 126 -8.27 -25.52 1.26
N SER A 127 -9.48 -25.51 1.78
CA SER A 127 -10.54 -24.63 1.29
C SER A 127 -10.23 -23.14 1.60
N LEU A 128 -10.81 -22.23 0.83
CA LEU A 128 -10.65 -20.80 1.08
C LEU A 128 -11.20 -20.40 2.46
N LEU A 129 -12.25 -21.06 2.93
CA LEU A 129 -12.82 -20.82 4.25
C LEU A 129 -11.87 -21.26 5.38
N GLU A 130 -11.21 -22.40 5.26
CA GLU A 130 -10.19 -22.84 6.21
C GLU A 130 -9.00 -21.89 6.22
N GLY A 131 -8.54 -21.45 5.04
CA GLY A 131 -7.52 -20.41 4.90
C GLY A 131 -7.91 -19.10 5.57
N ALA A 132 -9.19 -18.71 5.45
CA ALA A 132 -9.74 -17.52 6.12
C ALA A 132 -9.73 -17.66 7.64
N MET A 133 -10.11 -18.82 8.17
CA MET A 133 -10.05 -19.07 9.62
C MET A 133 -8.60 -18.99 10.15
N ILE A 134 -7.64 -19.58 9.45
CA ILE A 134 -6.22 -19.51 9.81
C ILE A 134 -5.74 -18.06 9.75
N THR A 135 -6.09 -17.32 8.69
CA THR A 135 -5.75 -15.89 8.54
C THR A 135 -6.29 -15.07 9.70
N GLY A 136 -7.54 -15.32 10.12
CA GLY A 136 -8.15 -14.64 11.26
C GLY A 136 -7.37 -14.86 12.54
N VAL A 137 -7.08 -16.10 12.88
CA VAL A 137 -6.29 -16.46 14.08
C VAL A 137 -4.89 -15.85 14.02
N ALA A 138 -4.19 -16.00 12.89
CA ALA A 138 -2.84 -15.46 12.71
C ALA A 138 -2.81 -13.92 12.88
N THR A 139 -3.79 -13.22 12.30
CA THR A 139 -3.90 -11.76 12.44
C THR A 139 -4.11 -11.34 13.90
N PHE A 140 -4.98 -12.03 14.65
CA PHE A 140 -5.18 -11.74 16.06
C PHE A 140 -3.90 -11.97 16.88
N LEU A 141 -3.15 -13.03 16.60
CA LEU A 141 -1.87 -13.29 17.27
C LEU A 141 -0.83 -12.19 16.97
N ILE A 142 -0.74 -11.73 15.73
CA ILE A 142 0.17 -10.63 15.35
C ILE A 142 -0.25 -9.34 16.05
N LEU A 143 -1.54 -9.00 16.07
CA LEU A 143 -2.04 -7.81 16.75
C LEU A 143 -1.80 -7.83 18.28
N MET A 144 -1.72 -9.02 18.90
CA MET A 144 -1.33 -9.13 20.30
C MET A 144 0.10 -8.62 20.59
N LEU A 145 1.00 -8.67 19.59
CA LEU A 145 2.36 -8.10 19.72
C LEU A 145 2.32 -6.60 20.02
N GLN A 146 1.30 -5.89 19.53
CA GLN A 146 1.13 -4.45 19.78
C GLN A 146 1.01 -4.14 21.28
N ARG A 147 0.48 -5.08 22.10
CA ARG A 147 0.40 -4.92 23.56
C ARG A 147 1.78 -4.80 24.21
N ARG A 148 2.84 -5.30 23.55
CA ARG A 148 4.25 -5.20 24.02
C ARG A 148 4.93 -3.90 23.57
N GLY A 149 4.18 -2.98 22.95
CA GLY A 149 4.67 -1.73 22.37
C GLY A 149 4.80 -1.76 20.85
N PRO A 150 5.10 -0.63 20.21
CA PRO A 150 5.14 -0.55 18.75
C PRO A 150 6.34 -1.29 18.12
N LYS A 151 7.50 -1.28 18.77
CA LYS A 151 8.75 -1.80 18.20
C LYS A 151 8.71 -3.27 17.75
N PRO A 152 8.17 -4.24 18.54
CA PRO A 152 8.10 -5.63 18.08
C PRO A 152 7.29 -5.80 16.81
N LEU A 153 6.21 -5.04 16.67
CA LEU A 153 5.36 -5.06 15.49
C LEU A 153 6.07 -4.43 14.27
N GLU A 154 6.74 -3.30 14.46
CA GLU A 154 7.55 -2.64 13.44
C GLU A 154 8.64 -3.56 12.89
N TRP A 155 9.34 -4.28 13.77
CA TRP A 155 10.37 -5.25 13.39
C TRP A 155 9.78 -6.43 12.60
N LEU A 156 8.66 -6.98 13.06
CA LEU A 156 8.00 -8.10 12.37
C LEU A 156 7.55 -7.65 10.96
N ILE A 157 6.89 -6.52 10.84
CA ILE A 157 6.43 -5.96 9.58
C ILE A 157 7.62 -5.68 8.63
N GLY A 158 8.69 -5.09 9.14
CA GLY A 158 9.91 -4.85 8.37
C GLY A 158 10.56 -6.14 7.84
N LEU A 159 10.59 -7.20 8.67
CA LEU A 159 11.09 -8.52 8.26
C LEU A 159 10.18 -9.15 7.18
N MET A 160 8.86 -9.04 7.32
CA MET A 160 7.90 -9.53 6.33
C MET A 160 8.06 -8.80 4.98
N LEU A 161 8.27 -7.48 5.00
CA LEU A 161 8.57 -6.69 3.80
C LEU A 161 9.85 -7.18 3.09
N LEU A 162 10.92 -7.37 3.86
CA LEU A 162 12.20 -7.85 3.32
C LEU A 162 12.09 -9.29 2.77
N PHE A 163 11.29 -10.13 3.41
CA PHE A 163 11.02 -11.48 2.91
C PHE A 163 10.34 -11.44 1.54
N VAL A 164 9.27 -10.65 1.37
CA VAL A 164 8.56 -10.53 0.08
C VAL A 164 9.48 -9.91 -0.98
N ALA A 165 10.27 -8.88 -0.61
CA ALA A 165 11.24 -8.30 -1.53
C ALA A 165 12.30 -9.33 -1.99
N GLY A 166 12.84 -10.14 -1.08
CA GLY A 166 13.78 -11.20 -1.40
C GLY A 166 13.16 -12.29 -2.28
N ALA A 167 11.91 -12.65 -2.02
CA ALA A 167 11.15 -13.60 -2.83
C ALA A 167 11.02 -13.13 -4.29
N TYR A 168 10.64 -11.87 -4.50
CA TYR A 168 10.49 -11.33 -5.86
C TYR A 168 11.83 -11.06 -6.56
N ILE A 169 12.90 -10.80 -5.83
CA ILE A 169 14.26 -10.81 -6.41
C ILE A 169 14.57 -12.21 -6.95
N ALA A 170 14.28 -13.26 -6.18
CA ALA A 170 14.50 -14.64 -6.63
C ALA A 170 13.63 -14.99 -7.84
N GLU A 171 12.34 -14.64 -7.82
CA GLU A 171 11.43 -14.87 -8.95
C GLU A 171 11.88 -14.14 -10.23
N LEU A 172 12.36 -12.89 -10.12
CA LEU A 172 12.94 -12.15 -11.24
C LEU A 172 14.17 -12.84 -11.82
N PHE A 173 15.02 -13.40 -10.95
CA PHE A 173 16.19 -14.17 -11.41
C PHE A 173 15.80 -15.42 -12.17
N PHE A 174 14.76 -16.14 -11.73
CA PHE A 174 14.28 -17.35 -12.42
C PHE A 174 13.49 -17.04 -13.69
N SER A 175 12.72 -15.94 -13.72
CA SER A 175 11.87 -15.58 -14.86
C SER A 175 12.63 -14.94 -16.03
N GLN A 176 13.83 -14.41 -15.81
CA GLN A 176 14.71 -13.80 -16.79
C GLN A 176 13.99 -12.83 -17.76
N PRO A 177 13.33 -11.78 -17.28
CA PRO A 177 12.60 -10.86 -18.13
C PRO A 177 13.55 -10.12 -19.09
N ASP A 178 13.07 -9.78 -20.30
CA ASP A 178 13.84 -9.01 -21.28
C ASP A 178 14.15 -7.59 -20.77
N PRO A 179 15.43 -7.23 -20.53
CA PRO A 179 15.78 -5.92 -19.98
C PRO A 179 15.37 -4.76 -20.91
N ARG A 180 15.42 -4.96 -22.24
CA ARG A 180 15.03 -3.92 -23.20
C ARG A 180 13.52 -3.69 -23.17
N GLY A 181 12.73 -4.78 -23.14
CA GLY A 181 11.28 -4.72 -23.01
C GLY A 181 10.85 -4.05 -21.70
N LEU A 182 11.53 -4.35 -20.58
CA LEU A 182 11.30 -3.68 -19.30
C LEU A 182 11.52 -2.17 -19.37
N LEU A 183 12.67 -1.73 -19.91
CA LEU A 183 12.97 -0.30 -20.02
C LEU A 183 11.96 0.43 -20.90
N ILE A 184 11.56 -0.15 -22.03
CA ILE A 184 10.53 0.43 -22.91
C ILE A 184 9.19 0.50 -22.19
N GLY A 185 8.78 -0.59 -21.51
CA GLY A 185 7.51 -0.66 -20.78
C GLY A 185 7.43 0.33 -19.62
N MET A 186 8.55 0.61 -18.95
CA MET A 186 8.60 1.62 -17.88
C MET A 186 8.58 3.07 -18.42
N ALA A 187 9.13 3.31 -19.62
CA ALA A 187 9.31 4.65 -20.17
C ALA A 187 8.17 5.11 -21.09
N VAL A 188 7.50 4.18 -21.78
CA VAL A 188 6.51 4.51 -22.83
C VAL A 188 5.10 4.18 -22.36
N PRO A 189 4.26 5.20 -22.04
CA PRO A 189 2.88 4.98 -21.64
C PRO A 189 2.04 4.39 -22.78
N LYS A 190 1.33 3.30 -22.49
CA LYS A 190 0.37 2.65 -23.40
C LYS A 190 -0.85 2.20 -22.62
N LEU A 191 -2.04 2.49 -23.16
CA LEU A 191 -3.33 2.00 -22.68
C LEU A 191 -4.11 1.51 -23.90
N PRO A 192 -3.93 0.24 -24.31
CA PRO A 192 -4.46 -0.25 -25.57
C PRO A 192 -5.98 -0.39 -25.61
N ASP A 193 -6.62 -0.63 -24.46
CA ASP A 193 -8.07 -0.85 -24.37
C ASP A 193 -8.62 -0.49 -22.97
N THR A 194 -9.94 -0.62 -22.79
CA THR A 194 -10.65 -0.32 -21.53
C THR A 194 -10.23 -1.25 -20.38
N ASN A 195 -9.90 -2.51 -20.67
CA ASN A 195 -9.43 -3.43 -19.65
C ASN A 195 -8.02 -3.03 -19.13
N ALA A 196 -7.17 -2.53 -20.03
CA ALA A 196 -5.88 -1.93 -19.61
C ALA A 196 -6.08 -0.70 -18.72
N LEU A 197 -7.08 0.14 -19.01
CA LEU A 197 -7.46 1.29 -18.17
C LEU A 197 -7.97 0.81 -16.79
N TYR A 198 -8.82 -0.22 -16.76
CA TYR A 198 -9.32 -0.83 -15.53
C TYR A 198 -8.19 -1.38 -14.66
N LEU A 199 -7.26 -2.14 -15.26
CA LEU A 199 -6.09 -2.66 -14.55
C LEU A 199 -5.13 -1.56 -14.12
N ALA A 200 -4.92 -0.52 -14.95
CA ALA A 200 -4.12 0.64 -14.57
C ALA A 200 -4.70 1.35 -13.34
N ALA A 201 -6.02 1.52 -13.26
CA ALA A 201 -6.69 2.07 -12.08
C ALA A 201 -6.55 1.14 -10.87
N GLY A 202 -6.66 -0.17 -11.07
CA GLY A 202 -6.42 -1.17 -10.04
C GLY A 202 -4.99 -1.10 -9.49
N VAL A 203 -3.98 -1.05 -10.37
CA VAL A 203 -2.56 -0.89 -9.98
C VAL A 203 -2.34 0.43 -9.25
N LEU A 204 -2.96 1.53 -9.70
CA LEU A 204 -2.86 2.82 -9.03
C LEU A 204 -3.51 2.78 -7.63
N GLY A 205 -4.71 2.20 -7.51
CA GLY A 205 -5.44 2.05 -6.25
C GLY A 205 -4.72 1.16 -5.25
N ALA A 206 -4.12 0.07 -5.74
CA ALA A 206 -3.28 -0.83 -4.95
C ALA A 206 -2.00 -0.14 -4.47
N THR A 207 -1.39 0.70 -5.32
CA THR A 207 -0.13 1.37 -4.99
C THR A 207 -0.34 2.63 -4.15
N ILE A 208 -1.41 3.42 -4.33
CA ILE A 208 -1.67 4.64 -3.55
C ILE A 208 -2.85 4.39 -2.62
N MET A 209 -2.57 3.84 -1.45
CA MET A 209 -3.63 3.46 -0.50
C MET A 209 -4.10 4.65 0.34
N PRO A 210 -5.38 5.08 0.21
CA PRO A 210 -5.89 6.24 0.95
C PRO A 210 -5.81 6.09 2.47
N HIS A 211 -6.10 4.91 3.01
CA HIS A 211 -6.06 4.65 4.45
C HIS A 211 -4.64 4.74 5.03
N VAL A 212 -3.61 4.41 4.24
CA VAL A 212 -2.19 4.56 4.64
C VAL A 212 -1.79 6.04 4.73
N ILE A 213 -2.45 6.94 3.98
CA ILE A 213 -2.23 8.40 4.10
C ILE A 213 -2.63 8.86 5.51
N TYR A 214 -3.78 8.42 6.02
CA TYR A 214 -4.20 8.71 7.39
C TYR A 214 -3.24 8.11 8.41
N LEU A 215 -2.86 6.85 8.24
CA LEU A 215 -1.98 6.13 9.14
C LEU A 215 -0.59 6.78 9.23
N HIS A 216 0.05 7.10 8.11
CA HIS A 216 1.42 7.65 8.14
C HIS A 216 1.47 9.02 8.81
N SER A 217 0.45 9.88 8.60
CA SER A 217 0.33 11.13 9.34
C SER A 217 0.22 10.91 10.86
N ALA A 218 -0.49 9.85 11.29
CA ALA A 218 -0.62 9.50 12.70
C ALA A 218 0.66 8.90 13.29
N LEU A 219 1.36 8.03 12.56
CA LEU A 219 2.62 7.45 13.02
C LEU A 219 3.73 8.49 13.23
N THR A 220 3.63 9.63 12.51
CA THR A 220 4.61 10.72 12.58
C THR A 220 4.21 11.87 13.50
N GLN A 221 3.05 11.83 14.17
CA GLN A 221 2.58 12.86 15.12
C GLN A 221 3.52 13.03 16.33
N ARG A 222 4.01 11.90 16.88
CA ARG A 222 4.77 11.88 18.14
C ARG A 222 6.24 12.16 17.90
N GLY A 223 6.85 13.02 18.72
CA GLY A 223 8.30 13.31 18.73
C GLY A 223 8.61 14.73 19.18
N ASP A 224 9.90 15.02 19.39
CA ASP A 224 10.36 16.29 19.91
C ASP A 224 9.96 17.47 19.01
N VAL A 225 9.37 18.49 19.64
CA VAL A 225 8.89 19.72 18.97
C VAL A 225 10.07 20.56 18.47
N GLU A 226 11.25 20.44 19.12
CA GLU A 226 12.40 21.31 18.87
C GLU A 226 13.13 21.06 17.55
N ASN A 227 12.98 19.86 16.92
CA ASN A 227 13.75 19.44 15.74
C ASN A 227 12.90 18.96 14.56
N LYS A 228 11.78 19.63 14.25
CA LYS A 228 10.85 19.24 13.15
C LYS A 228 11.54 19.14 11.79
N ALA A 229 12.42 20.08 11.45
CA ALA A 229 13.14 20.08 10.18
C ALA A 229 14.08 18.87 10.04
N GLN A 230 14.81 18.53 11.10
CA GLN A 230 15.70 17.37 11.10
C GLN A 230 14.91 16.06 11.04
N ARG A 231 13.80 15.95 11.77
CA ARG A 231 12.89 14.80 11.71
C ARG A 231 12.34 14.61 10.31
N TYR A 232 11.87 15.69 9.69
CA TYR A 232 11.38 15.63 8.30
C TYR A 232 12.48 15.22 7.32
N ALA A 233 13.73 15.71 7.50
CA ALA A 233 14.86 15.30 6.68
C ALA A 233 15.17 13.79 6.80
N SER A 234 15.11 13.23 8.02
CA SER A 234 15.26 11.78 8.24
C SER A 234 14.10 10.99 7.67
N THR A 235 12.87 11.47 7.82
CA THR A 235 11.66 10.84 7.27
C THR A 235 11.69 10.82 5.73
N LYS A 236 12.26 11.82 5.07
CA LYS A 236 12.44 11.78 3.61
C LYS A 236 13.28 10.59 3.16
N LEU A 237 14.36 10.30 3.87
CA LEU A 237 15.21 9.15 3.56
C LEU A 237 14.50 7.83 3.86
N ASP A 238 13.78 7.75 4.99
CA ASP A 238 12.98 6.61 5.38
C ASP A 238 11.91 6.28 4.32
N VAL A 239 11.13 7.27 3.89
CA VAL A 239 10.14 7.12 2.82
C VAL A 239 10.79 6.73 1.49
N ALA A 240 11.91 7.37 1.12
CA ALA A 240 12.59 7.05 -0.13
C ALA A 240 13.05 5.59 -0.18
N ILE A 241 13.67 5.09 0.91
CA ILE A 241 14.13 3.71 0.98
C ILE A 241 12.95 2.74 0.97
N ALA A 242 12.00 2.91 1.89
CA ALA A 242 10.88 1.98 2.06
C ALA A 242 10.00 1.89 0.79
N MET A 243 9.68 3.03 0.19
CA MET A 243 8.86 3.08 -1.02
C MET A 243 9.61 2.62 -2.27
N THR A 244 10.95 2.80 -2.33
CA THR A 244 11.74 2.22 -3.43
C THR A 244 11.73 0.69 -3.37
N ILE A 245 11.84 0.10 -2.17
CA ILE A 245 11.73 -1.35 -1.99
C ILE A 245 10.34 -1.83 -2.43
N ALA A 246 9.27 -1.17 -1.96
CA ALA A 246 7.91 -1.54 -2.33
C ALA A 246 7.65 -1.39 -3.84
N GLY A 247 8.10 -0.30 -4.45
CA GLY A 247 7.97 -0.08 -5.89
C GLY A 247 8.74 -1.10 -6.72
N PHE A 248 9.93 -1.48 -6.27
CA PHE A 248 10.71 -2.54 -6.89
C PHE A 248 9.97 -3.89 -6.85
N VAL A 249 9.35 -4.25 -5.72
CA VAL A 249 8.56 -5.48 -5.60
C VAL A 249 7.38 -5.47 -6.58
N ASN A 250 6.63 -4.37 -6.67
CA ASN A 250 5.52 -4.25 -7.62
C ASN A 250 5.98 -4.34 -9.08
N LEU A 251 7.11 -3.71 -9.43
CA LEU A 251 7.72 -3.86 -10.77
C LEU A 251 8.13 -5.30 -11.03
N ALA A 252 8.74 -5.96 -10.04
CA ALA A 252 9.16 -7.35 -10.14
C ALA A 252 7.97 -8.28 -10.33
N MET A 253 6.86 -8.08 -9.60
CA MET A 253 5.62 -8.86 -9.77
C MET A 253 5.11 -8.80 -11.21
N MET A 254 4.93 -7.59 -11.76
CA MET A 254 4.41 -7.41 -13.11
C MET A 254 5.40 -7.91 -14.17
N ALA A 255 6.71 -7.67 -13.98
CA ALA A 255 7.76 -8.13 -14.89
C ALA A 255 7.86 -9.66 -14.94
N THR A 256 7.80 -10.32 -13.77
CA THR A 256 7.77 -11.80 -13.69
C THR A 256 6.53 -12.35 -14.35
N ALA A 257 5.36 -11.80 -14.05
CA ALA A 257 4.11 -12.25 -14.68
C ALA A 257 4.12 -12.08 -16.20
N ALA A 258 4.67 -10.97 -16.71
CA ALA A 258 4.86 -10.76 -18.15
C ALA A 258 5.80 -11.81 -18.77
N ALA A 259 6.96 -12.01 -18.16
CA ALA A 259 7.97 -12.93 -18.67
C ALA A 259 7.49 -14.39 -18.64
N VAL A 260 6.83 -14.80 -17.55
CA VAL A 260 6.42 -16.20 -17.34
C VAL A 260 5.11 -16.53 -18.05
N PHE A 261 4.14 -15.61 -18.05
CA PHE A 261 2.81 -15.90 -18.58
C PHE A 261 2.61 -15.33 -19.99
N HIS A 262 2.74 -14.02 -20.16
CA HIS A 262 2.42 -13.34 -21.41
C HIS A 262 3.22 -13.87 -22.59
N PHE A 263 4.54 -13.91 -22.46
CA PHE A 263 5.44 -14.32 -23.55
C PHE A 263 5.48 -15.84 -23.76
N ASN A 264 4.89 -16.65 -22.88
CA ASN A 264 4.66 -18.07 -23.07
C ASN A 264 3.22 -18.41 -23.55
N GLY A 265 2.45 -17.39 -23.96
CA GLY A 265 1.10 -17.59 -24.53
C GLY A 265 -0.03 -17.74 -23.49
N HIS A 266 0.25 -17.56 -22.21
CA HIS A 266 -0.74 -17.64 -21.12
C HIS A 266 -1.35 -16.27 -20.81
N THR A 267 -1.87 -15.56 -21.82
CA THR A 267 -2.39 -14.18 -21.68
C THR A 267 -3.75 -14.12 -20.98
N GLY A 268 -4.45 -15.24 -20.85
CA GLY A 268 -5.78 -15.34 -20.22
C GLY A 268 -5.76 -15.58 -18.72
N ILE A 269 -4.59 -15.51 -18.06
CA ILE A 269 -4.52 -15.66 -16.59
C ILE A 269 -5.17 -14.45 -15.92
N SER A 270 -6.35 -14.67 -15.37
CA SER A 270 -7.14 -13.67 -14.64
C SER A 270 -7.25 -13.96 -13.14
N GLU A 271 -6.82 -15.15 -12.70
CA GLU A 271 -6.93 -15.62 -11.33
C GLU A 271 -5.57 -16.00 -10.74
N LEU A 272 -5.37 -15.69 -9.45
CA LEU A 272 -4.15 -16.06 -8.72
C LEU A 272 -3.98 -17.58 -8.60
N ASP A 273 -5.09 -18.32 -8.54
CA ASP A 273 -5.09 -19.79 -8.56
C ASP A 273 -4.49 -20.32 -9.86
N GLN A 274 -4.89 -19.75 -11.01
CA GLN A 274 -4.36 -20.10 -12.32
C GLN A 274 -2.87 -19.74 -12.44
N ALA A 275 -2.48 -18.54 -11.96
CA ALA A 275 -1.09 -18.11 -11.90
C ALA A 275 -0.24 -19.11 -11.10
N TYR A 276 -0.69 -19.49 -9.92
CA TYR A 276 -0.01 -20.46 -9.05
C TYR A 276 0.17 -21.83 -9.73
N MET A 277 -0.88 -22.35 -10.35
CA MET A 277 -0.84 -23.64 -11.04
C MET A 277 0.06 -23.62 -12.27
N THR A 278 0.09 -22.49 -13.01
CA THR A 278 0.90 -22.30 -14.21
C THR A 278 2.39 -22.06 -13.88
N LEU A 279 2.67 -21.49 -12.70
CA LEU A 279 4.04 -21.21 -12.26
C LEU A 279 4.86 -22.49 -12.05
N LYS A 280 4.23 -23.56 -11.52
CA LYS A 280 4.91 -24.82 -11.21
C LYS A 280 5.58 -25.49 -12.41
N PRO A 281 4.90 -25.69 -13.56
CA PRO A 281 5.54 -26.27 -14.74
C PRO A 281 6.55 -25.33 -15.43
N LEU A 282 6.43 -24.00 -15.24
CA LEU A 282 7.29 -23.01 -15.90
C LEU A 282 8.58 -22.68 -15.11
N LEU A 283 8.46 -22.51 -13.78
CA LEU A 283 9.59 -22.12 -12.91
C LEU A 283 9.92 -23.15 -11.83
N GLY A 284 9.14 -24.22 -11.70
CA GLY A 284 9.35 -25.29 -10.73
C GLY A 284 8.68 -25.09 -9.39
N SER A 285 8.75 -26.12 -8.53
CA SER A 285 8.04 -26.17 -7.25
C SER A 285 8.55 -25.13 -6.25
N ALA A 286 9.83 -24.76 -6.28
CA ALA A 286 10.40 -23.77 -5.37
C ALA A 286 9.79 -22.38 -5.59
N ALA A 287 9.69 -21.91 -6.84
CA ALA A 287 9.05 -20.64 -7.19
C ALA A 287 7.57 -20.62 -6.77
N THR A 288 6.85 -21.72 -6.99
CA THR A 288 5.45 -21.86 -6.60
C THR A 288 5.25 -21.71 -5.08
N VAL A 289 6.13 -22.35 -4.28
CA VAL A 289 6.08 -22.22 -2.80
C VAL A 289 6.42 -20.80 -2.37
N VAL A 290 7.45 -20.18 -2.96
CA VAL A 290 7.87 -18.80 -2.68
C VAL A 290 6.74 -17.82 -2.98
N PHE A 291 6.05 -17.97 -4.11
CA PHE A 291 4.88 -17.18 -4.48
C PHE A 291 3.76 -17.30 -3.44
N GLY A 292 3.36 -18.52 -3.08
CA GLY A 292 2.30 -18.74 -2.08
C GLY A 292 2.66 -18.20 -0.70
N LEU A 293 3.91 -18.38 -0.25
CA LEU A 293 4.42 -17.82 1.01
C LEU A 293 4.42 -16.28 0.96
N SER A 294 4.83 -15.68 -0.17
CA SER A 294 4.83 -14.23 -0.34
C SER A 294 3.43 -13.65 -0.24
N LEU A 295 2.44 -14.34 -0.80
CA LEU A 295 1.03 -13.92 -0.74
C LEU A 295 0.49 -14.00 0.71
N VAL A 296 0.80 -15.07 1.46
CA VAL A 296 0.43 -15.18 2.89
C VAL A 296 1.09 -14.08 3.70
N VAL A 297 2.40 -13.89 3.53
CA VAL A 297 3.16 -12.89 4.29
C VAL A 297 2.66 -11.48 3.97
N ALA A 298 2.46 -11.16 2.69
CA ALA A 298 1.91 -9.88 2.26
C ALA A 298 0.51 -9.63 2.87
N GLY A 299 -0.40 -10.61 2.77
CA GLY A 299 -1.75 -10.49 3.31
C GLY A 299 -1.79 -10.35 4.82
N LEU A 300 -0.99 -11.13 5.57
CA LEU A 300 -0.93 -11.01 7.04
C LEU A 300 -0.33 -9.68 7.50
N SER A 301 0.73 -9.19 6.83
CA SER A 301 1.37 -7.94 7.19
C SER A 301 0.51 -6.73 6.86
N SER A 302 -0.10 -6.70 5.66
CA SER A 302 -0.98 -5.60 5.24
C SER A 302 -2.25 -5.54 6.08
N THR A 303 -2.86 -6.68 6.41
CA THR A 303 -4.03 -6.80 7.30
C THR A 303 -3.80 -6.13 8.67
N VAL A 304 -2.60 -6.24 9.23
CA VAL A 304 -2.25 -5.55 10.47
C VAL A 304 -2.21 -4.04 10.26
N VAL A 305 -1.61 -3.60 9.16
CA VAL A 305 -1.51 -2.18 8.80
C VAL A 305 -2.89 -1.58 8.52
N GLY A 306 -3.76 -2.29 7.79
CA GLY A 306 -5.15 -1.92 7.53
C GLY A 306 -5.95 -1.74 8.83
N THR A 307 -5.81 -2.66 9.78
CA THR A 307 -6.44 -2.57 11.10
C THR A 307 -5.99 -1.32 11.88
N LEU A 308 -4.68 -1.02 11.86
CA LEU A 308 -4.12 0.17 12.50
C LEU A 308 -4.61 1.45 11.82
N ALA A 309 -4.65 1.48 10.49
CA ALA A 309 -5.13 2.62 9.72
C ALA A 309 -6.60 2.91 10.00
N GLY A 310 -7.43 1.88 10.02
CA GLY A 310 -8.83 2.03 10.37
C GLY A 310 -9.05 2.53 11.81
N GLN A 311 -8.21 2.11 12.78
CA GLN A 311 -8.26 2.63 14.13
C GLN A 311 -7.94 4.14 14.16
N VAL A 312 -6.93 4.58 13.40
CA VAL A 312 -6.56 5.99 13.25
C VAL A 312 -7.70 6.79 12.62
N VAL A 313 -8.33 6.28 11.58
CA VAL A 313 -9.49 6.89 10.92
C VAL A 313 -10.62 7.12 11.92
N MET A 314 -11.04 6.07 12.64
CA MET A 314 -12.14 6.17 13.59
C MET A 314 -11.84 7.12 14.75
N GLN A 315 -10.66 7.00 15.38
CA GLN A 315 -10.28 7.88 16.48
C GLN A 315 -10.12 9.34 16.03
N GLY A 316 -9.56 9.55 14.83
CA GLY A 316 -9.33 10.87 14.29
C GLY A 316 -10.61 11.62 13.94
N PHE A 317 -11.60 10.97 13.32
CA PHE A 317 -12.84 11.61 12.90
C PHE A 317 -13.89 11.75 14.01
N VAL A 318 -14.11 10.69 14.80
CA VAL A 318 -15.29 10.61 15.70
C VAL A 318 -14.95 10.48 17.18
N HIS A 319 -13.67 10.53 17.58
CA HIS A 319 -13.20 10.33 18.95
C HIS A 319 -13.62 9.00 19.60
N PHE A 320 -14.19 8.09 18.81
CA PHE A 320 -14.63 6.81 19.27
C PHE A 320 -13.50 5.78 19.10
N SER A 321 -13.29 4.96 20.12
CA SER A 321 -12.31 3.87 20.04
C SER A 321 -12.97 2.57 20.49
N ILE A 322 -12.82 1.56 19.67
CA ILE A 322 -13.18 0.19 20.05
C ILE A 322 -11.88 -0.63 20.21
N PRO A 323 -11.90 -1.70 21.00
CA PRO A 323 -10.77 -2.60 21.08
C PRO A 323 -10.39 -3.13 19.68
N LEU A 324 -9.09 -3.19 19.39
CA LEU A 324 -8.59 -3.62 18.07
C LEU A 324 -9.14 -4.98 17.63
N TRP A 325 -9.29 -5.92 18.58
CA TRP A 325 -9.86 -7.23 18.30
C TRP A 325 -11.32 -7.15 17.80
N LEU A 326 -12.14 -6.26 18.42
CA LEU A 326 -13.53 -6.07 18.01
C LEU A 326 -13.61 -5.40 16.63
N ARG A 327 -12.79 -4.36 16.41
CA ARG A 327 -12.68 -3.73 15.09
C ARG A 327 -12.33 -4.77 14.04
N ARG A 328 -11.30 -5.59 14.30
CA ARG A 328 -10.87 -6.63 13.38
C ARG A 328 -11.98 -7.66 13.12
N ALA A 329 -12.68 -8.10 14.14
CA ALA A 329 -13.81 -9.01 13.98
C ALA A 329 -14.89 -8.42 13.05
N ILE A 330 -15.23 -7.14 13.21
CA ILE A 330 -16.23 -6.46 12.38
C ILE A 330 -15.75 -6.33 10.92
N THR A 331 -14.50 -5.93 10.69
CA THR A 331 -13.99 -5.73 9.31
C THR A 331 -13.72 -7.03 8.57
N MET A 332 -13.60 -8.16 9.28
CA MET A 332 -13.51 -9.50 8.66
C MET A 332 -14.86 -10.04 8.18
N LEU A 333 -15.99 -9.58 8.74
CA LEU A 333 -17.32 -10.09 8.38
C LEU A 333 -17.62 -10.01 6.88
N PRO A 334 -17.39 -8.88 6.18
CA PRO A 334 -17.61 -8.81 4.74
C PRO A 334 -16.79 -9.83 3.95
N SER A 335 -15.55 -10.11 4.38
CA SER A 335 -14.69 -11.11 3.72
C SER A 335 -15.26 -12.53 3.86
N PHE A 336 -15.79 -12.88 5.04
CA PHE A 336 -16.48 -14.17 5.22
C PHE A 336 -17.75 -14.26 4.38
N ILE A 337 -18.52 -13.17 4.25
CA ILE A 337 -19.71 -13.13 3.38
C ILE A 337 -19.32 -13.40 1.94
N VAL A 338 -18.28 -12.74 1.43
CA VAL A 338 -17.75 -12.94 0.07
C VAL A 338 -17.32 -14.38 -0.16
N ILE A 339 -16.60 -14.98 0.79
CA ILE A 339 -16.13 -16.38 0.72
C ILE A 339 -17.30 -17.37 0.73
N LEU A 340 -18.26 -17.18 1.63
CA LEU A 340 -19.43 -18.06 1.75
C LEU A 340 -20.39 -17.93 0.55
N ALA A 341 -20.46 -16.76 -0.07
CA ALA A 341 -21.19 -16.54 -1.31
C ALA A 341 -20.53 -17.17 -2.55
N GLY A 342 -19.33 -17.76 -2.40
CA GLY A 342 -18.60 -18.40 -3.50
C GLY A 342 -18.12 -17.44 -4.57
N MET A 343 -17.93 -16.17 -4.22
CA MET A 343 -17.44 -15.15 -5.18
C MET A 343 -15.96 -15.41 -5.51
N ASP A 344 -15.58 -15.08 -6.75
CA ASP A 344 -14.19 -15.18 -7.22
C ASP A 344 -13.27 -14.27 -6.41
N ALA A 345 -12.32 -14.87 -5.70
CA ALA A 345 -11.41 -14.18 -4.82
C ALA A 345 -10.56 -13.13 -5.57
N THR A 346 -10.03 -13.48 -6.76
CA THR A 346 -9.17 -12.58 -7.52
C THR A 346 -9.95 -11.40 -8.10
N LYS A 347 -11.16 -11.62 -8.57
CA LYS A 347 -12.04 -10.52 -9.03
C LYS A 347 -12.35 -9.54 -7.92
N ILE A 348 -12.61 -10.04 -6.71
CA ILE A 348 -12.84 -9.19 -5.54
C ILE A 348 -11.57 -8.42 -5.15
N LEU A 349 -10.40 -9.07 -5.20
CA LEU A 349 -9.12 -8.40 -4.97
C LEU A 349 -8.93 -7.22 -5.94
N VAL A 350 -9.07 -7.45 -7.25
CA VAL A 350 -8.90 -6.38 -8.26
C VAL A 350 -9.97 -5.30 -8.13
N LEU A 351 -11.23 -5.69 -7.95
CA LEU A 351 -12.33 -4.73 -7.79
C LEU A 351 -12.12 -3.83 -6.57
N SER A 352 -11.67 -4.38 -5.44
CA SER A 352 -11.38 -3.59 -4.25
C SER A 352 -10.32 -2.52 -4.53
N GLN A 353 -9.27 -2.83 -5.31
CA GLN A 353 -8.23 -1.87 -5.66
C GLN A 353 -8.76 -0.76 -6.59
N VAL A 354 -9.65 -1.08 -7.50
CA VAL A 354 -10.35 -0.06 -8.32
C VAL A 354 -11.21 0.85 -7.42
N VAL A 355 -11.94 0.29 -6.44
CA VAL A 355 -12.69 1.10 -5.47
C VAL A 355 -11.75 2.00 -4.65
N LEU A 356 -10.58 1.50 -4.24
CA LEU A 356 -9.59 2.30 -3.53
C LEU A 356 -9.12 3.50 -4.37
N SER A 357 -8.99 3.35 -5.69
CA SER A 357 -8.53 4.44 -6.57
C SER A 357 -9.42 5.69 -6.48
N PHE A 358 -10.73 5.52 -6.28
CA PHE A 358 -11.68 6.63 -6.06
C PHE A 358 -11.43 7.35 -4.73
N GLY A 359 -10.96 6.63 -3.71
CA GLY A 359 -10.62 7.19 -2.39
C GLY A 359 -9.37 8.06 -2.38
N ILE A 360 -8.46 7.89 -3.35
CA ILE A 360 -7.18 8.61 -3.39
C ILE A 360 -7.38 10.12 -3.42
N ALA A 361 -8.19 10.62 -4.35
CA ALA A 361 -8.45 12.05 -4.49
C ALA A 361 -9.10 12.63 -3.23
N LEU A 362 -10.03 11.89 -2.62
CA LEU A 362 -10.73 12.31 -1.40
C LEU A 362 -9.78 12.45 -0.19
N ALA A 363 -8.78 11.59 -0.06
CA ALA A 363 -7.76 11.72 0.98
C ALA A 363 -6.71 12.80 0.66
N LEU A 364 -6.32 12.92 -0.63
CA LEU A 364 -5.24 13.80 -1.05
C LEU A 364 -5.66 15.28 -1.09
N ILE A 365 -6.91 15.60 -1.45
CA ILE A 365 -7.42 16.98 -1.48
C ILE A 365 -7.27 17.66 -0.11
N PRO A 366 -7.80 17.15 1.01
CA PRO A 366 -7.63 17.79 2.31
C PRO A 366 -6.17 17.77 2.78
N LEU A 367 -5.40 16.71 2.49
CA LEU A 367 -3.98 16.68 2.78
C LEU A 367 -3.25 17.86 2.14
N LEU A 368 -3.53 18.11 0.85
CA LEU A 368 -2.91 19.20 0.12
C LEU A 368 -3.41 20.57 0.61
N MET A 369 -4.70 20.70 0.91
CA MET A 369 -5.27 21.93 1.48
C MET A 369 -4.56 22.32 2.79
N PHE A 370 -4.28 21.37 3.67
CA PHE A 370 -3.63 21.64 4.95
C PHE A 370 -2.12 21.88 4.79
N THR A 371 -1.43 21.05 3.99
CA THR A 371 0.02 21.17 3.81
C THR A 371 0.44 22.42 2.99
N ASN A 372 -0.51 23.08 2.31
CA ASN A 372 -0.29 24.33 1.59
C ASN A 372 -0.47 25.61 2.43
N ARG A 373 -1.02 25.49 3.66
CA ARG A 373 -1.29 26.63 4.53
C ARG A 373 -0.13 26.90 5.47
N THR A 374 0.44 28.09 5.40
CA THR A 374 1.56 28.51 6.24
C THR A 374 1.15 28.55 7.73
N GLU A 375 -0.11 28.95 8.02
CA GLU A 375 -0.63 29.00 9.39
C GLU A 375 -0.67 27.62 10.07
N ILE A 376 -0.73 26.55 9.28
CA ILE A 376 -0.76 25.15 9.76
C ILE A 376 0.64 24.57 9.81
N MET A 377 1.43 24.80 8.76
CA MET A 377 2.68 24.09 8.51
C MET A 377 3.93 24.86 8.96
N GLY A 378 3.79 26.18 9.22
CA GLY A 378 4.95 27.04 9.50
C GLY A 378 6.02 26.91 8.41
N ASP A 379 7.27 26.71 8.81
CA ASP A 379 8.42 26.56 7.90
C ASP A 379 8.38 25.32 7.00
N LEU A 380 7.51 24.33 7.33
CA LEU A 380 7.34 23.11 6.56
C LEU A 380 6.24 23.22 5.48
N VAL A 381 5.76 24.41 5.16
CA VAL A 381 4.77 24.62 4.08
C VAL A 381 5.28 24.10 2.74
N ASN A 382 4.37 23.67 1.86
CA ASN A 382 4.74 23.16 0.54
C ASN A 382 5.36 24.24 -0.34
N THR A 383 6.45 23.89 -1.01
CA THR A 383 7.02 24.74 -2.09
C THR A 383 6.10 24.74 -3.32
N ARG A 384 6.29 25.75 -4.20
CA ARG A 384 5.47 25.89 -5.42
C ARG A 384 5.47 24.61 -6.29
N TRP A 385 6.62 23.99 -6.45
CA TRP A 385 6.76 22.77 -7.26
C TRP A 385 6.02 21.57 -6.65
N ILE A 386 6.08 21.40 -5.34
CA ILE A 386 5.33 20.36 -4.63
C ILE A 386 3.83 20.57 -4.79
N LYS A 387 3.35 21.83 -4.70
CA LYS A 387 1.93 22.16 -4.91
C LYS A 387 1.48 21.77 -6.32
N ILE A 388 2.25 22.14 -7.34
CA ILE A 388 1.93 21.83 -8.74
C ILE A 388 1.92 20.32 -8.96
N ALA A 389 2.96 19.60 -8.50
CA ALA A 389 3.04 18.15 -8.64
C ALA A 389 1.88 17.44 -7.96
N ALA A 390 1.53 17.81 -6.73
CA ALA A 390 0.45 17.17 -5.99
C ALA A 390 -0.95 17.46 -6.58
N TRP A 391 -1.21 18.67 -7.10
CA TRP A 391 -2.43 18.96 -7.86
C TRP A 391 -2.48 18.20 -9.19
N GLY A 392 -1.33 18.03 -9.86
CA GLY A 392 -1.20 17.20 -11.05
C GLY A 392 -1.58 15.73 -10.77
N ILE A 393 -1.15 15.17 -9.62
CA ILE A 393 -1.53 13.82 -9.18
C ILE A 393 -3.04 13.72 -8.99
N ILE A 394 -3.67 14.68 -8.31
CA ILE A 394 -5.13 14.69 -8.13
C ILE A 394 -5.84 14.69 -9.49
N LEU A 395 -5.37 15.54 -10.42
CA LEU A 395 -5.96 15.61 -11.76
C LEU A 395 -5.85 14.27 -12.50
N ILE A 396 -4.68 13.64 -12.49
CA ILE A 396 -4.46 12.33 -13.14
C ILE A 396 -5.39 11.27 -12.56
N VAL A 397 -5.48 11.16 -11.22
CA VAL A 397 -6.33 10.19 -10.54
C VAL A 397 -7.81 10.44 -10.86
N VAL A 398 -8.25 11.69 -10.82
CA VAL A 398 -9.66 12.05 -11.14
C VAL A 398 -9.98 11.76 -12.60
N CYS A 399 -9.09 12.14 -13.54
CA CYS A 399 -9.30 11.84 -14.97
C CYS A 399 -9.37 10.35 -15.25
N LEU A 400 -8.49 9.54 -14.62
CA LEU A 400 -8.51 8.09 -14.76
C LEU A 400 -9.81 7.49 -14.22
N ASN A 401 -10.26 7.91 -13.04
CA ASN A 401 -11.52 7.43 -12.45
C ASN A 401 -12.76 7.88 -13.25
N LEU A 402 -12.75 9.08 -13.79
CA LEU A 402 -13.81 9.53 -14.70
C LEU A 402 -13.81 8.75 -16.02
N GLY A 403 -12.61 8.42 -16.55
CA GLY A 403 -12.47 7.54 -17.70
C GLY A 403 -13.08 6.16 -17.46
N LEU A 404 -12.93 5.60 -16.25
CA LEU A 404 -13.56 4.33 -15.89
C LEU A 404 -15.09 4.41 -15.77
N LEU A 405 -15.61 5.52 -15.24
CA LEU A 405 -17.06 5.67 -15.03
C LEU A 405 -17.81 5.98 -16.33
N PHE A 406 -17.17 6.69 -17.24
CA PHE A 406 -17.81 7.24 -18.43
C PHE A 406 -17.16 6.80 -19.74
N GLY A 407 -16.17 5.89 -19.71
CA GLY A 407 -15.42 5.43 -20.88
C GLY A 407 -16.31 4.89 -21.98
N ASP A 408 -17.29 4.07 -21.62
CA ASP A 408 -18.29 3.51 -22.55
C ASP A 408 -19.14 4.62 -23.21
N PHE A 409 -19.46 5.68 -22.44
CA PHE A 409 -20.25 6.81 -22.94
C PHE A 409 -19.46 7.69 -23.92
N PHE A 410 -18.14 7.78 -23.76
CA PHE A 410 -17.27 8.57 -24.63
C PHE A 410 -16.65 7.76 -25.77
N GLY A 411 -17.06 6.50 -25.95
CA GLY A 411 -16.56 5.65 -27.03
C GLY A 411 -15.07 5.31 -26.91
N LEU A 412 -14.56 5.24 -25.68
CA LEU A 412 -13.20 4.79 -25.38
C LEU A 412 -13.11 3.25 -25.27
N THR A 413 -14.19 2.56 -25.64
CA THR A 413 -14.34 1.11 -25.73
C THR A 413 -14.12 0.63 -27.15
#